data_2a49b3079a28c7514c9faf6069b79090
#
_entry.id   2a49b3079a28c7514c9faf6069b79090
#
_cell.length_a   1.000
_cell.length_b   1.000
_cell.length_c   1.000
_cell.angle_alpha   90.00
_cell.angle_beta   90.00
_cell.angle_gamma   90.00
#
_symmetry.space_group_name_H-M   'P 1'
#
loop_
_entity.id
_entity.type
_entity.pdbx_description
1 polymer ?
#
loop_
_entity_poly.entity_id
_entity_poly.type
_entity_poly.pdbx_seq_one_letter_code
_entity_poly.pdbx_strand_id
1 'polypeptide(L)'
;MSRATILHVDLDAFFAAVEQRDRPELRGKPIAVGGGSASDRGVVSAASYEARRYGVHSAMPLRTAARLCPELVFVRVDGRKYGRVSKQVMAILRRYTPAVEQISIDEAFLDVHGSEILHGTPTEIARSIKAVIVGELELTASVGVATTKLVAKVASDLDKPDGLVVVPPGEEAAFLAPLPISRLWGVGQKTAAVLAEFGVRTIGDLAALPDDLLARRFGKMGPVLALRAQGIDTSPVSGAEPARSVSHEHTFDIDTADAEVLERTLLALSEGVAGRLRHGGVKAHTIAVKVRDSSFHTVTRQRTLPEPTDQTEDVFAAACDLARPCLLYTSPSPRDQREHLVCRLL
;
A
#
# COMPACT_ATOMS: atom_id res chain seq x y z
N MET A 1 24.35 -2.31 -23.94
CA MET A 1 23.76 -1.11 -23.35
C MET A 1 22.44 -1.53 -22.71
N SER A 2 22.22 -1.19 -21.44
CA SER A 2 20.93 -1.43 -20.77
C SER A 2 19.84 -0.64 -21.50
N ARG A 3 18.65 -1.23 -21.69
CA ARG A 3 17.50 -0.56 -22.31
C ARG A 3 16.49 -0.24 -21.22
N ALA A 4 15.76 0.86 -21.34
CA ALA A 4 14.65 1.21 -20.45
C ALA A 4 13.46 0.31 -20.80
N THR A 5 13.39 -0.87 -20.21
CA THR A 5 12.35 -1.87 -20.48
C THR A 5 11.39 -2.07 -19.32
N ILE A 6 11.63 -1.43 -18.17
CA ILE A 6 10.77 -1.53 -17.00
C ILE A 6 9.72 -0.43 -17.02
N LEU A 7 8.46 -0.81 -16.98
CA LEU A 7 7.34 0.08 -16.79
C LEU A 7 6.79 -0.06 -15.36
N HIS A 8 6.41 1.05 -14.75
CA HIS A 8 5.54 1.06 -13.58
C HIS A 8 4.22 1.72 -13.97
N VAL A 9 3.13 0.99 -13.84
CA VAL A 9 1.77 1.45 -14.14
C VAL A 9 1.01 1.61 -12.84
N ASP A 10 0.42 2.76 -12.61
CA ASP A 10 -0.30 3.11 -11.38
C ASP A 10 -1.61 3.83 -11.74
N LEU A 11 -2.75 3.30 -11.29
CA LEU A 11 -4.07 3.86 -11.57
C LEU A 11 -4.30 5.13 -10.74
N ASP A 12 -4.71 6.19 -11.41
CA ASP A 12 -4.90 7.50 -10.79
C ASP A 12 -6.10 7.53 -9.86
N ALA A 13 -5.85 7.80 -8.55
CA ALA A 13 -6.87 7.87 -7.51
C ALA A 13 -7.87 6.68 -7.54
N PHE A 14 -7.38 5.48 -7.75
CA PHE A 14 -8.09 4.28 -8.22
C PHE A 14 -9.51 4.11 -7.68
N PHE A 15 -9.70 3.96 -6.35
CA PHE A 15 -11.04 3.74 -5.80
C PHE A 15 -11.98 4.92 -6.08
N ALA A 16 -11.46 6.15 -5.94
CA ALA A 16 -12.24 7.35 -6.19
C ALA A 16 -12.59 7.46 -7.68
N ALA A 17 -11.66 7.16 -8.58
CA ALA A 17 -11.90 7.17 -10.01
C ALA A 17 -12.96 6.13 -10.43
N VAL A 18 -12.92 4.92 -9.86
CA VAL A 18 -13.97 3.90 -10.09
C VAL A 18 -15.34 4.40 -9.60
N GLU A 19 -15.41 5.06 -8.44
CA GLU A 19 -16.68 5.60 -7.95
C GLU A 19 -17.21 6.75 -8.81
N GLN A 20 -16.35 7.65 -9.28
CA GLN A 20 -16.73 8.74 -10.18
C GLN A 20 -17.13 8.24 -11.59
N ARG A 21 -16.52 7.15 -12.05
CA ARG A 21 -16.90 6.47 -13.30
C ARG A 21 -18.29 5.88 -13.21
N ASP A 22 -18.52 5.07 -12.17
CA ASP A 22 -19.75 4.30 -12.00
C ASP A 22 -20.94 5.16 -11.55
N ARG A 23 -20.68 6.33 -10.96
CA ARG A 23 -21.67 7.29 -10.45
C ARG A 23 -21.40 8.68 -11.02
N PRO A 24 -22.03 9.03 -12.16
CA PRO A 24 -21.81 10.33 -12.82
C PRO A 24 -22.06 11.55 -11.93
N GLU A 25 -22.95 11.42 -10.94
CA GLU A 25 -23.24 12.48 -9.99
C GLU A 25 -22.07 12.82 -9.04
N LEU A 26 -21.04 11.96 -8.98
CA LEU A 26 -19.81 12.19 -8.21
C LEU A 26 -18.69 12.83 -9.03
N ARG A 27 -18.85 12.91 -10.34
CA ARG A 27 -17.83 13.48 -11.24
C ARG A 27 -17.57 14.94 -10.91
N GLY A 28 -16.30 15.30 -10.80
CA GLY A 28 -15.87 16.67 -10.46
C GLY A 28 -16.10 17.08 -9.01
N LYS A 29 -16.64 16.20 -8.15
CA LYS A 29 -16.81 16.46 -6.73
C LYS A 29 -15.62 15.95 -5.92
N PRO A 30 -15.27 16.62 -4.81
CA PRO A 30 -14.32 16.08 -3.86
C PRO A 30 -14.94 14.87 -3.16
N ILE A 31 -14.35 13.67 -3.41
CA ILE A 31 -14.80 12.44 -2.75
C ILE A 31 -13.67 11.78 -1.99
N ALA A 32 -14.01 11.14 -0.87
CA ALA A 32 -13.13 10.26 -0.12
C ALA A 32 -13.78 8.88 0.00
N VAL A 33 -13.10 7.87 -0.51
CA VAL A 33 -13.47 6.47 -0.30
C VAL A 33 -12.88 6.00 1.02
N GLY A 34 -13.73 5.49 1.92
CA GLY A 34 -13.33 5.09 3.27
C GLY A 34 -14.55 4.64 4.07
N GLY A 35 -14.86 5.32 5.18
CA GLY A 35 -16.14 5.16 5.86
C GLY A 35 -17.28 5.88 5.14
N GLY A 36 -18.53 5.63 5.54
CA GLY A 36 -19.71 6.25 4.93
C GLY A 36 -19.99 7.67 5.42
N SER A 37 -19.30 8.15 6.45
CA SER A 37 -19.52 9.49 7.02
C SER A 37 -18.27 10.05 7.71
N ALA A 38 -18.31 11.36 7.99
CA ALA A 38 -17.28 12.06 8.75
C ALA A 38 -17.18 11.60 10.22
N SER A 39 -18.24 11.04 10.78
CA SER A 39 -18.28 10.53 12.15
C SER A 39 -17.71 9.12 12.27
N ASP A 40 -17.59 8.39 11.17
CA ASP A 40 -17.09 7.03 11.18
C ASP A 40 -15.63 7.00 11.66
N ARG A 41 -15.31 5.99 12.43
CA ARG A 41 -13.95 5.72 12.85
C ARG A 41 -13.21 5.02 11.72
N GLY A 42 -12.19 5.64 11.19
CA GLY A 42 -11.44 5.10 10.07
C GLY A 42 -10.62 6.15 9.35
N VAL A 43 -10.08 5.74 8.22
CA VAL A 43 -9.20 6.56 7.38
C VAL A 43 -9.70 6.62 5.94
N VAL A 44 -9.27 7.63 5.22
CA VAL A 44 -9.42 7.73 3.78
C VAL A 44 -8.59 6.61 3.13
N SER A 45 -9.22 5.72 2.37
CA SER A 45 -8.55 4.70 1.56
C SER A 45 -8.04 5.31 0.24
N ALA A 46 -8.87 6.14 -0.40
CA ALA A 46 -8.48 6.90 -1.59
C ALA A 46 -9.23 8.23 -1.62
N ALA A 47 -8.57 9.28 -2.09
CA ALA A 47 -9.15 10.60 -2.30
C ALA A 47 -9.10 10.99 -3.78
N SER A 48 -10.19 11.56 -4.30
CA SER A 48 -10.21 12.11 -5.65
C SER A 48 -9.26 13.29 -5.79
N TYR A 49 -8.89 13.66 -7.01
CA TYR A 49 -8.00 14.81 -7.24
C TYR A 49 -8.64 16.12 -6.79
N GLU A 50 -9.95 16.26 -6.86
CA GLU A 50 -10.70 17.38 -6.31
C GLU A 50 -10.51 17.47 -4.79
N ALA A 51 -10.61 16.35 -4.08
CA ALA A 51 -10.40 16.30 -2.62
C ALA A 51 -8.92 16.57 -2.25
N ARG A 52 -7.97 16.10 -3.06
CA ARG A 52 -6.53 16.34 -2.83
C ARG A 52 -6.16 17.83 -2.88
N ARG A 53 -6.89 18.67 -3.63
CA ARG A 53 -6.69 20.13 -3.66
C ARG A 53 -6.92 20.80 -2.30
N TYR A 54 -7.74 20.17 -1.44
CA TYR A 54 -7.96 20.59 -0.06
C TYR A 54 -6.98 19.95 0.93
N GLY A 55 -5.99 19.20 0.45
CA GLY A 55 -5.03 18.50 1.28
C GLY A 55 -5.51 17.14 1.80
N VAL A 56 -6.66 16.63 1.33
CA VAL A 56 -7.17 15.30 1.70
C VAL A 56 -6.34 14.23 0.98
N HIS A 57 -5.85 13.23 1.73
CA HIS A 57 -5.01 12.17 1.18
C HIS A 57 -5.30 10.81 1.86
N SER A 58 -4.82 9.72 1.25
CA SER A 58 -4.92 8.36 1.81
C SER A 58 -4.27 8.28 3.19
N ALA A 59 -4.80 7.41 4.04
CA ALA A 59 -4.45 7.22 5.43
C ALA A 59 -4.81 8.40 6.39
N MET A 60 -5.40 9.50 5.88
CA MET A 60 -5.89 10.60 6.72
C MET A 60 -7.15 10.16 7.47
N PRO A 61 -7.29 10.48 8.79
CA PRO A 61 -8.53 10.23 9.52
C PRO A 61 -9.72 10.94 8.86
N LEU A 62 -10.89 10.28 8.77
CA LEU A 62 -12.08 10.80 8.09
C LEU A 62 -12.54 12.14 8.70
N ARG A 63 -12.47 12.28 10.03
CA ARG A 63 -12.78 13.55 10.73
C ARG A 63 -11.86 14.69 10.32
N THR A 64 -10.58 14.40 10.06
CA THR A 64 -9.62 15.41 9.60
C THR A 64 -9.91 15.79 8.16
N ALA A 65 -10.21 14.81 7.29
CA ALA A 65 -10.60 15.05 5.91
C ALA A 65 -11.86 15.93 5.81
N ALA A 66 -12.89 15.68 6.64
CA ALA A 66 -14.10 16.48 6.71
C ALA A 66 -13.83 17.95 7.11
N ARG A 67 -12.87 18.18 8.01
CA ARG A 67 -12.50 19.54 8.41
C ARG A 67 -11.76 20.31 7.32
N LEU A 68 -10.95 19.61 6.54
CA LEU A 68 -10.19 20.20 5.42
C LEU A 68 -11.09 20.50 4.21
N CYS A 69 -12.07 19.65 3.95
CA CYS A 69 -13.01 19.80 2.85
C CYS A 69 -14.45 19.61 3.35
N PRO A 70 -15.16 20.69 3.74
CA PRO A 70 -16.53 20.60 4.26
C PRO A 70 -17.55 20.01 3.29
N GLU A 71 -17.31 20.15 1.98
CA GLU A 71 -18.14 19.60 0.90
C GLU A 71 -17.74 18.17 0.49
N LEU A 72 -16.83 17.52 1.25
CA LEU A 72 -16.32 16.18 0.93
C LEU A 72 -17.44 15.14 0.97
N VAL A 73 -17.60 14.42 -0.12
CA VAL A 73 -18.53 13.30 -0.20
C VAL A 73 -17.84 12.02 0.24
N PHE A 74 -18.36 11.42 1.30
CA PHE A 74 -17.85 10.14 1.79
C PHE A 74 -18.51 8.98 1.07
N VAL A 75 -17.67 8.02 0.62
CA VAL A 75 -18.11 6.82 -0.10
C VAL A 75 -17.56 5.59 0.62
N ARG A 76 -18.42 4.62 0.92
CA ARG A 76 -17.99 3.37 1.54
C ARG A 76 -17.13 2.54 0.60
N VAL A 77 -16.14 1.85 1.17
CA VAL A 77 -15.27 0.93 0.42
C VAL A 77 -16.06 -0.25 -0.11
N ASP A 78 -15.97 -0.51 -1.42
CA ASP A 78 -16.42 -1.76 -2.06
C ASP A 78 -15.23 -2.55 -2.61
N GLY A 79 -14.60 -3.31 -1.73
CA GLY A 79 -13.42 -4.10 -2.09
C GLY A 79 -13.66 -5.14 -3.19
N ARG A 80 -14.90 -5.66 -3.32
CA ARG A 80 -15.24 -6.61 -4.38
C ARG A 80 -15.27 -5.94 -5.75
N LYS A 81 -15.84 -4.74 -5.82
CA LYS A 81 -15.88 -3.93 -7.04
C LYS A 81 -14.46 -3.59 -7.48
N TYR A 82 -13.64 -3.01 -6.58
CA TYR A 82 -12.27 -2.63 -6.91
C TYR A 82 -11.41 -3.83 -7.28
N GLY A 83 -11.57 -4.97 -6.62
CA GLY A 83 -10.87 -6.21 -6.98
C GLY A 83 -11.24 -6.73 -8.38
N ARG A 84 -12.49 -6.56 -8.83
CA ARG A 84 -12.88 -6.91 -10.22
C ARG A 84 -12.21 -5.99 -11.23
N VAL A 85 -12.22 -4.68 -10.99
CA VAL A 85 -11.59 -3.69 -11.88
C VAL A 85 -10.07 -3.92 -11.94
N SER A 86 -9.43 -4.14 -10.80
CA SER A 86 -8.00 -4.48 -10.74
C SER A 86 -7.65 -5.69 -11.61
N LYS A 87 -8.44 -6.76 -11.53
CA LYS A 87 -8.24 -7.95 -12.39
C LYS A 87 -8.34 -7.64 -13.87
N GLN A 88 -9.26 -6.75 -14.28
CA GLN A 88 -9.38 -6.30 -15.68
C GLN A 88 -8.13 -5.53 -16.11
N VAL A 89 -7.63 -4.61 -15.27
CA VAL A 89 -6.37 -3.89 -15.53
C VAL A 89 -5.21 -4.88 -15.67
N MET A 90 -5.04 -5.80 -14.73
CA MET A 90 -3.96 -6.79 -14.81
C MET A 90 -4.07 -7.69 -16.05
N ALA A 91 -5.29 -7.97 -16.52
CA ALA A 91 -5.50 -8.70 -17.79
C ALA A 91 -5.07 -7.86 -19.00
N ILE A 92 -5.31 -6.55 -19.00
CA ILE A 92 -4.80 -5.63 -20.04
C ILE A 92 -3.27 -5.66 -20.06
N LEU A 93 -2.62 -5.49 -18.87
CA LEU A 93 -1.17 -5.45 -18.78
C LEU A 93 -0.51 -6.73 -19.33
N ARG A 94 -1.10 -7.90 -19.04
CA ARG A 94 -0.61 -9.21 -19.52
C ARG A 94 -0.74 -9.41 -21.02
N ARG A 95 -1.43 -8.54 -21.77
CA ARG A 95 -1.44 -8.57 -23.24
C ARG A 95 -0.11 -8.13 -23.84
N TYR A 96 0.68 -7.34 -23.11
CA TYR A 96 1.94 -6.75 -23.59
C TYR A 96 3.16 -7.55 -23.17
N THR A 97 3.13 -8.22 -22.03
CA THR A 97 4.22 -9.06 -21.53
C THR A 97 3.70 -10.05 -20.50
N PRO A 98 4.26 -11.27 -20.42
CA PRO A 98 4.00 -12.19 -19.31
C PRO A 98 4.69 -11.77 -18.01
N ALA A 99 5.74 -10.94 -18.09
CA ALA A 99 6.49 -10.45 -16.93
C ALA A 99 5.78 -9.27 -16.26
N VAL A 100 4.70 -9.56 -15.51
CA VAL A 100 3.91 -8.58 -14.74
C VAL A 100 3.99 -8.92 -13.27
N GLU A 101 4.49 -7.99 -12.47
CA GLU A 101 4.54 -8.05 -11.00
C GLU A 101 3.51 -7.08 -10.43
N GLN A 102 2.39 -7.60 -9.98
CA GLN A 102 1.38 -6.82 -9.28
C GLN A 102 1.83 -6.56 -7.84
N ILE A 103 2.05 -5.30 -7.45
CA ILE A 103 2.52 -4.92 -6.11
C ILE A 103 1.40 -4.39 -5.20
N SER A 104 0.31 -3.92 -5.80
CA SER A 104 -0.91 -3.53 -5.08
C SER A 104 -2.16 -3.83 -5.91
N ILE A 105 -3.31 -3.37 -5.44
CA ILE A 105 -4.58 -3.51 -6.17
C ILE A 105 -4.64 -2.60 -7.40
N ASP A 106 -3.82 -1.55 -7.46
CA ASP A 106 -3.84 -0.48 -8.46
C ASP A 106 -2.51 -0.25 -9.16
N GLU A 107 -1.44 -0.97 -8.79
CA GLU A 107 -0.13 -0.78 -9.41
C GLU A 107 0.59 -2.08 -9.73
N ALA A 108 1.36 -2.05 -10.81
CA ALA A 108 2.18 -3.17 -11.25
C ALA A 108 3.44 -2.70 -11.97
N PHE A 109 4.50 -3.51 -11.85
CA PHE A 109 5.66 -3.44 -12.73
C PHE A 109 5.50 -4.39 -13.93
N LEU A 110 6.03 -3.97 -15.06
CA LEU A 110 6.15 -4.79 -16.26
C LEU A 110 7.60 -4.76 -16.75
N ASP A 111 8.13 -5.90 -17.14
CA ASP A 111 9.31 -5.93 -18.00
C ASP A 111 8.84 -6.24 -19.42
N VAL A 112 9.03 -5.28 -20.32
CA VAL A 112 8.64 -5.40 -21.73
C VAL A 112 9.81 -5.77 -22.63
N HIS A 113 10.95 -6.19 -22.04
CA HIS A 113 12.07 -6.72 -22.82
C HIS A 113 11.63 -7.90 -23.68
N GLY A 114 11.93 -7.81 -24.97
CA GLY A 114 11.51 -8.82 -25.96
C GLY A 114 10.09 -8.65 -26.49
N SER A 115 9.28 -7.74 -25.94
CA SER A 115 7.94 -7.43 -26.43
C SER A 115 7.93 -6.38 -27.55
N GLU A 116 9.08 -5.73 -27.78
CA GLU A 116 9.20 -4.59 -28.71
C GLU A 116 8.89 -4.95 -30.17
N ILE A 117 9.14 -6.20 -30.56
CA ILE A 117 8.86 -6.69 -31.92
C ILE A 117 7.35 -6.66 -32.20
N LEU A 118 6.54 -6.95 -31.19
CA LEU A 118 5.07 -7.06 -31.35
C LEU A 118 4.34 -5.73 -31.03
N HIS A 119 4.87 -4.95 -30.11
CA HIS A 119 4.14 -3.84 -29.50
C HIS A 119 4.85 -2.48 -29.64
N GLY A 120 6.04 -2.43 -30.26
CA GLY A 120 6.83 -1.23 -30.43
C GLY A 120 7.72 -0.93 -29.20
N THR A 121 8.29 0.26 -29.16
CA THR A 121 9.21 0.71 -28.10
C THR A 121 8.52 0.71 -26.73
N PRO A 122 9.27 0.60 -25.61
CA PRO A 122 8.68 0.68 -24.27
C PRO A 122 7.80 1.92 -24.04
N THR A 123 8.15 3.04 -24.64
CA THR A 123 7.34 4.26 -24.60
C THR A 123 6.03 4.12 -25.39
N GLU A 124 6.04 3.46 -26.54
CA GLU A 124 4.83 3.18 -27.32
C GLU A 124 3.93 2.18 -26.60
N ILE A 125 4.52 1.15 -25.99
CA ILE A 125 3.80 0.20 -25.14
C ILE A 125 3.12 0.95 -23.98
N ALA A 126 3.82 1.85 -23.30
CA ALA A 126 3.26 2.63 -22.20
C ALA A 126 2.05 3.49 -22.66
N ARG A 127 2.17 4.17 -23.81
CA ARG A 127 1.06 4.94 -24.40
C ARG A 127 -0.12 4.05 -24.77
N SER A 128 0.15 2.89 -25.37
CA SER A 128 -0.88 1.92 -25.74
C SER A 128 -1.62 1.39 -24.50
N ILE A 129 -0.89 1.02 -23.44
CA ILE A 129 -1.50 0.59 -22.15
C ILE A 129 -2.44 1.66 -21.61
N LYS A 130 -1.98 2.92 -21.53
CA LYS A 130 -2.81 4.06 -21.07
C LYS A 130 -4.07 4.20 -21.93
N ALA A 131 -3.93 4.19 -23.25
CA ALA A 131 -5.06 4.31 -24.18
C ALA A 131 -6.07 3.16 -24.03
N VAL A 132 -5.61 1.93 -23.87
CA VAL A 132 -6.46 0.75 -23.68
C VAL A 132 -7.20 0.81 -22.33
N ILE A 133 -6.51 1.21 -21.24
CA ILE A 133 -7.15 1.39 -19.92
C ILE A 133 -8.27 2.44 -20.02
N VAL A 134 -8.03 3.58 -20.69
CA VAL A 134 -9.06 4.60 -20.90
C VAL A 134 -10.20 4.06 -21.75
N GLY A 135 -9.90 3.40 -22.88
CA GLY A 135 -10.92 2.91 -23.81
C GLY A 135 -11.78 1.77 -23.29
N GLU A 136 -11.20 0.84 -22.52
CA GLU A 136 -11.92 -0.33 -22.02
C GLU A 136 -12.51 -0.13 -20.60
N LEU A 137 -11.88 0.72 -19.77
CA LEU A 137 -12.25 0.84 -18.36
C LEU A 137 -12.66 2.26 -17.95
N GLU A 138 -12.54 3.26 -18.79
CA GLU A 138 -12.80 4.68 -18.49
C GLU A 138 -12.02 5.16 -17.25
N LEU A 139 -10.79 4.68 -17.07
CA LEU A 139 -9.89 5.06 -16.00
C LEU A 139 -8.58 5.61 -16.58
N THR A 140 -7.89 6.44 -15.83
CA THR A 140 -6.53 6.88 -16.19
C THR A 140 -5.48 6.16 -15.38
N ALA A 141 -4.29 6.03 -15.95
CA ALA A 141 -3.11 5.51 -15.32
C ALA A 141 -1.90 6.40 -15.59
N SER A 142 -1.07 6.60 -14.59
CA SER A 142 0.23 7.23 -14.75
C SER A 142 1.31 6.17 -14.90
N VAL A 143 2.22 6.37 -15.85
CA VAL A 143 3.24 5.37 -16.20
C VAL A 143 4.63 5.98 -16.16
N GLY A 144 5.54 5.29 -15.48
CA GLY A 144 6.98 5.56 -15.53
C GLY A 144 7.70 4.49 -16.35
N VAL A 145 8.61 4.89 -17.23
CA VAL A 145 9.44 4.00 -18.04
C VAL A 145 10.91 4.24 -17.69
N ALA A 146 11.64 3.19 -17.29
CA ALA A 146 13.04 3.32 -16.88
C ALA A 146 13.79 1.97 -17.04
N THR A 147 15.06 1.96 -16.63
CA THR A 147 15.89 0.73 -16.61
C THR A 147 15.70 -0.10 -15.35
N THR A 148 15.15 0.48 -14.28
CA THR A 148 14.98 -0.16 -12.97
C THR A 148 13.58 0.05 -12.42
N LYS A 149 13.11 -0.87 -11.57
CA LYS A 149 11.81 -0.76 -10.87
C LYS A 149 11.74 0.51 -10.02
N LEU A 150 12.82 0.81 -9.30
CA LEU A 150 12.93 2.00 -8.46
C LEU A 150 12.66 3.28 -9.25
N VAL A 151 13.36 3.47 -10.36
CA VAL A 151 13.27 4.70 -11.16
C VAL A 151 11.93 4.79 -11.88
N ALA A 152 11.42 3.66 -12.43
CA ALA A 152 10.11 3.60 -13.05
C ALA A 152 9.00 4.00 -12.07
N LYS A 153 9.07 3.53 -10.80
CA LYS A 153 8.08 3.89 -9.77
C LYS A 153 8.15 5.37 -9.39
N VAL A 154 9.33 5.92 -9.20
CA VAL A 154 9.48 7.36 -8.92
C VAL A 154 8.96 8.18 -10.10
N ALA A 155 9.28 7.78 -11.33
CA ALA A 155 8.86 8.46 -12.55
C ALA A 155 7.33 8.50 -12.68
N SER A 156 6.63 7.41 -12.43
CA SER A 156 5.16 7.35 -12.53
C SER A 156 4.43 8.31 -11.59
N ASP A 157 5.07 8.73 -10.49
CA ASP A 157 4.47 9.62 -9.48
C ASP A 157 4.66 11.12 -9.76
N LEU A 158 5.52 11.51 -10.72
CA LEU A 158 5.89 12.92 -10.91
C LEU A 158 4.87 13.73 -11.67
N ASP A 159 4.21 13.13 -12.66
CA ASP A 159 3.28 13.84 -13.57
C ASP A 159 1.84 13.36 -13.43
N LYS A 160 1.45 12.90 -12.23
CA LYS A 160 0.06 12.48 -11.93
C LYS A 160 -0.90 13.68 -11.92
N PRO A 161 -2.13 13.54 -12.45
CA PRO A 161 -2.74 12.34 -13.08
C PRO A 161 -2.43 12.22 -14.57
N ASP A 162 -2.65 11.03 -15.11
CA ASP A 162 -2.52 10.67 -16.52
C ASP A 162 -1.14 10.94 -17.12
N GLY A 163 -0.10 10.88 -16.27
CA GLY A 163 1.28 11.15 -16.62
C GLY A 163 1.96 10.03 -17.41
N LEU A 164 3.00 10.39 -18.14
CA LEU A 164 3.95 9.47 -18.78
C LEU A 164 5.35 10.05 -18.70
N VAL A 165 6.17 9.52 -17.82
CA VAL A 165 7.54 9.97 -17.63
C VAL A 165 8.51 8.87 -18.06
N VAL A 166 9.42 9.21 -18.96
CA VAL A 166 10.43 8.29 -19.51
C VAL A 166 11.80 8.74 -19.06
N VAL A 167 12.54 7.87 -18.41
CA VAL A 167 13.92 8.12 -17.98
C VAL A 167 14.86 7.32 -18.88
N PRO A 168 15.68 8.00 -19.71
CA PRO A 168 16.63 7.34 -20.60
C PRO A 168 17.70 6.55 -19.83
N PRO A 169 18.21 5.45 -20.39
CA PRO A 169 19.33 4.72 -19.82
C PRO A 169 20.56 5.59 -19.58
N GLY A 170 21.11 5.55 -18.38
CA GLY A 170 22.28 6.33 -17.95
C GLY A 170 21.92 7.70 -17.34
N GLU A 171 20.65 8.09 -17.35
CA GLU A 171 20.18 9.35 -16.76
C GLU A 171 19.52 9.16 -15.38
N GLU A 172 19.48 7.95 -14.84
CA GLU A 172 18.75 7.56 -13.62
C GLU A 172 19.18 8.43 -12.42
N ALA A 173 20.48 8.54 -12.20
CA ALA A 173 21.03 9.32 -11.09
C ALA A 173 20.77 10.83 -11.26
N ALA A 174 20.93 11.35 -12.48
CA ALA A 174 20.67 12.75 -12.81
C ALA A 174 19.18 13.10 -12.66
N PHE A 175 18.29 12.18 -13.07
CA PHE A 175 16.85 12.31 -12.90
C PHE A 175 16.43 12.33 -11.42
N LEU A 176 17.00 11.46 -10.59
CA LEU A 176 16.66 11.37 -9.17
C LEU A 176 17.25 12.48 -8.33
N ALA A 177 18.45 12.95 -8.65
CA ALA A 177 19.23 13.87 -7.80
C ALA A 177 18.48 15.12 -7.33
N PRO A 178 17.73 15.87 -8.17
CA PRO A 178 17.03 17.08 -7.75
C PRO A 178 15.75 16.81 -6.94
N LEU A 179 15.26 15.56 -6.90
CA LEU A 179 14.00 15.23 -6.26
C LEU A 179 14.12 15.26 -4.74
N PRO A 180 13.06 15.71 -4.02
CA PRO A 180 13.01 15.63 -2.57
C PRO A 180 13.24 14.19 -2.08
N ILE A 181 13.96 14.03 -0.99
CA ILE A 181 14.29 12.70 -0.41
C ILE A 181 13.06 11.84 -0.10
N SER A 182 11.92 12.45 0.19
CA SER A 182 10.65 11.77 0.43
C SER A 182 10.07 11.07 -0.82
N ARG A 183 10.59 11.38 -2.03
CA ARG A 183 10.21 10.72 -3.27
C ARG A 183 10.96 9.41 -3.51
N LEU A 184 12.05 9.17 -2.78
CA LEU A 184 12.79 7.91 -2.93
C LEU A 184 12.00 6.73 -2.36
N TRP A 185 11.70 5.77 -3.20
CA TRP A 185 10.95 4.58 -2.78
C TRP A 185 11.67 3.83 -1.64
N GLY A 186 10.94 3.63 -0.53
CA GLY A 186 11.47 3.07 0.70
C GLY A 186 11.91 4.10 1.74
N VAL A 187 11.86 5.40 1.44
CA VAL A 187 12.09 6.47 2.40
C VAL A 187 10.73 7.02 2.88
N GLY A 188 10.28 6.51 4.04
CA GLY A 188 9.11 7.05 4.73
C GLY A 188 9.47 8.25 5.62
N GLN A 189 8.45 8.87 6.24
CA GLN A 189 8.61 10.07 7.08
C GLN A 189 9.68 9.91 8.17
N LYS A 190 9.75 8.73 8.85
CA LYS A 190 10.74 8.47 9.90
C LYS A 190 12.17 8.46 9.35
N THR A 191 12.37 7.79 8.21
CA THR A 191 13.70 7.74 7.56
C THR A 191 14.09 9.12 7.04
N ALA A 192 13.16 9.85 6.42
CA ALA A 192 13.40 11.21 5.96
C ALA A 192 13.77 12.16 7.11
N ALA A 193 13.09 12.06 8.27
CA ALA A 193 13.43 12.85 9.45
C ALA A 193 14.85 12.58 9.95
N VAL A 194 15.28 11.32 9.98
CA VAL A 194 16.65 10.96 10.35
C VAL A 194 17.66 11.47 9.34
N LEU A 195 17.37 11.38 8.03
CA LEU A 195 18.26 11.90 7.00
C LEU A 195 18.39 13.43 7.05
N ALA A 196 17.32 14.12 7.45
CA ALA A 196 17.35 15.58 7.63
C ALA A 196 18.33 16.01 8.74
N GLU A 197 18.61 15.18 9.77
CA GLU A 197 19.63 15.44 10.78
C GLU A 197 21.05 15.55 10.17
N PHE A 198 21.27 14.91 9.01
CA PHE A 198 22.53 14.96 8.24
C PHE A 198 22.47 16.01 7.10
N GLY A 199 21.46 16.88 7.09
CA GLY A 199 21.31 17.92 6.07
C GLY A 199 20.75 17.42 4.74
N VAL A 200 20.33 16.17 4.62
CA VAL A 200 19.80 15.56 3.40
C VAL A 200 18.37 16.08 3.13
N ARG A 201 18.17 16.73 2.01
CA ARG A 201 16.87 17.22 1.54
C ARG A 201 16.46 16.60 0.22
N THR A 202 17.43 16.33 -0.64
CA THR A 202 17.24 15.74 -1.97
C THR A 202 17.84 14.33 -2.03
N ILE A 203 17.48 13.59 -3.07
CA ILE A 203 18.08 12.28 -3.35
C ILE A 203 19.57 12.44 -3.69
N GLY A 204 19.94 13.54 -4.37
CA GLY A 204 21.34 13.85 -4.65
C GLY A 204 22.17 14.11 -3.38
N ASP A 205 21.59 14.75 -2.35
CA ASP A 205 22.28 14.92 -1.06
C ASP A 205 22.55 13.57 -0.41
N LEU A 206 21.58 12.61 -0.50
CA LEU A 206 21.77 11.26 -0.01
C LEU A 206 22.88 10.53 -0.76
N ALA A 207 22.93 10.65 -2.09
CA ALA A 207 23.95 10.02 -2.93
C ALA A 207 25.37 10.54 -2.62
N ALA A 208 25.49 11.75 -2.06
CA ALA A 208 26.76 12.35 -1.67
C ALA A 208 27.25 11.95 -0.27
N LEU A 209 26.42 11.27 0.53
CA LEU A 209 26.83 10.83 1.86
C LEU A 209 27.80 9.63 1.79
N PRO A 210 28.79 9.55 2.71
CA PRO A 210 29.67 8.39 2.81
C PRO A 210 28.90 7.11 3.14
N ASP A 211 29.20 6.01 2.45
CA ASP A 211 28.55 4.70 2.64
C ASP A 211 28.69 4.19 4.08
N ASP A 212 29.84 4.42 4.72
CA ASP A 212 30.10 4.01 6.10
C ASP A 212 29.19 4.75 7.11
N LEU A 213 28.86 6.00 6.85
CA LEU A 213 27.91 6.77 7.65
C LEU A 213 26.50 6.16 7.53
N LEU A 214 26.06 5.87 6.30
CA LEU A 214 24.77 5.25 6.04
C LEU A 214 24.68 3.85 6.66
N ALA A 215 25.73 3.04 6.55
CA ALA A 215 25.80 1.71 7.17
C ALA A 215 25.71 1.77 8.70
N ARG A 216 26.43 2.70 9.34
CA ARG A 216 26.35 2.91 10.80
C ARG A 216 24.98 3.35 11.27
N ARG A 217 24.33 4.26 10.54
CA ARG A 217 23.05 4.86 10.97
C ARG A 217 21.83 4.00 10.66
N PHE A 218 21.83 3.30 9.52
CA PHE A 218 20.68 2.55 9.00
C PHE A 218 20.92 1.03 8.95
N GLY A 219 22.08 0.55 9.41
CA GLY A 219 22.42 -0.87 9.38
C GLY A 219 22.39 -1.44 7.98
N LYS A 220 21.71 -2.58 7.80
CA LYS A 220 21.59 -3.26 6.49
C LYS A 220 20.91 -2.41 5.41
N MET A 221 20.11 -1.41 5.82
CA MET A 221 19.45 -0.52 4.86
C MET A 221 20.35 0.59 4.33
N GLY A 222 21.46 0.92 5.00
CA GLY A 222 22.38 1.97 4.59
C GLY A 222 22.92 1.79 3.17
N PRO A 223 23.57 0.67 2.86
CA PRO A 223 24.06 0.38 1.49
C PRO A 223 22.94 0.36 0.45
N VAL A 224 21.74 -0.12 0.81
CA VAL A 224 20.60 -0.13 -0.08
C VAL A 224 20.14 1.29 -0.41
N LEU A 225 20.12 2.19 0.57
CA LEU A 225 19.78 3.60 0.36
C LEU A 225 20.81 4.30 -0.55
N ALA A 226 22.11 4.02 -0.37
CA ALA A 226 23.18 4.56 -1.20
C ALA A 226 23.01 4.17 -2.68
N LEU A 227 22.77 2.88 -2.96
CA LEU A 227 22.52 2.37 -4.29
C LEU A 227 21.25 2.98 -4.91
N ARG A 228 20.17 3.03 -4.14
CA ARG A 228 18.89 3.60 -4.59
C ARG A 228 19.01 5.09 -4.93
N ALA A 229 19.80 5.84 -4.18
CA ALA A 229 20.02 7.25 -4.48
C ALA A 229 20.75 7.49 -5.83
N GLN A 230 21.47 6.48 -6.31
CA GLN A 230 22.13 6.46 -7.61
C GLN A 230 21.24 5.85 -8.73
N GLY A 231 19.99 5.48 -8.41
CA GLY A 231 19.09 4.82 -9.36
C GLY A 231 19.38 3.33 -9.58
N ILE A 232 20.26 2.74 -8.77
CA ILE A 232 20.66 1.34 -8.90
C ILE A 232 19.68 0.46 -8.12
N ASP A 233 19.02 -0.44 -8.85
CA ASP A 233 18.12 -1.46 -8.32
C ASP A 233 18.23 -2.70 -9.20
N THR A 234 18.68 -3.81 -8.64
CA THR A 234 18.90 -5.07 -9.35
C THR A 234 17.72 -6.04 -9.20
N SER A 235 16.64 -5.61 -8.53
CA SER A 235 15.48 -6.47 -8.34
C SER A 235 14.76 -6.72 -9.67
N PRO A 236 14.59 -7.98 -10.09
CA PRO A 236 13.87 -8.30 -11.32
C PRO A 236 12.36 -8.04 -11.16
N VAL A 237 11.66 -7.88 -12.28
CA VAL A 237 10.21 -8.01 -12.31
C VAL A 237 9.89 -9.49 -12.14
N SER A 238 9.34 -9.86 -11.00
CA SER A 238 9.01 -11.25 -10.67
C SER A 238 7.49 -11.46 -10.72
N GLY A 239 7.08 -12.69 -11.03
CA GLY A 239 5.68 -13.08 -10.85
C GLY A 239 5.23 -12.96 -9.39
N ALA A 240 3.94 -13.14 -9.13
CA ALA A 240 3.40 -13.09 -7.77
C ALA A 240 4.14 -14.06 -6.84
N GLU A 241 4.87 -13.53 -5.86
CA GLU A 241 5.39 -14.34 -4.76
C GLU A 241 4.24 -14.84 -3.89
N PRO A 242 4.34 -16.06 -3.33
CA PRO A 242 3.37 -16.53 -2.36
C PRO A 242 3.27 -15.56 -1.18
N ALA A 243 2.05 -15.29 -0.73
CA ALA A 243 1.84 -14.44 0.44
C ALA A 243 2.55 -15.02 1.67
N ARG A 244 3.42 -14.22 2.30
CA ARG A 244 4.16 -14.64 3.52
C ARG A 244 3.27 -14.61 4.76
N SER A 245 2.20 -13.84 4.75
CA SER A 245 1.23 -13.73 5.83
C SER A 245 -0.16 -13.40 5.30
N VAL A 246 -1.18 -13.89 6.03
CA VAL A 246 -2.59 -13.56 5.80
C VAL A 246 -3.12 -12.92 7.08
N SER A 247 -3.66 -11.71 7.00
CA SER A 247 -4.14 -11.00 8.18
C SER A 247 -5.53 -10.40 7.98
N HIS A 248 -6.26 -10.25 9.07
CA HIS A 248 -7.52 -9.54 9.14
C HIS A 248 -7.54 -8.67 10.39
N GLU A 249 -8.04 -7.43 10.28
CA GLU A 249 -8.13 -6.51 11.41
C GLU A 249 -9.51 -5.88 11.49
N HIS A 250 -9.92 -5.50 12.70
CA HIS A 250 -11.12 -4.77 12.98
C HIS A 250 -10.82 -3.60 13.92
N THR A 251 -11.38 -2.44 13.62
CA THR A 251 -11.37 -1.27 14.50
C THR A 251 -12.80 -1.03 14.97
N PHE A 252 -13.03 -1.06 16.27
CA PHE A 252 -14.35 -0.81 16.84
C PHE A 252 -14.78 0.65 16.66
N ASP A 253 -16.04 0.89 16.34
CA ASP A 253 -16.61 2.25 16.25
C ASP A 253 -16.58 2.94 17.61
N ILE A 254 -16.89 2.17 18.66
CA ILE A 254 -16.76 2.56 20.06
C ILE A 254 -15.83 1.55 20.71
N ASP A 255 -14.83 2.06 21.39
CA ASP A 255 -13.85 1.22 22.06
C ASP A 255 -14.53 0.36 23.14
N THR A 256 -14.09 -0.88 23.29
CA THR A 256 -14.73 -1.84 24.20
C THR A 256 -13.70 -2.66 24.95
N ALA A 257 -13.99 -2.96 26.22
CA ALA A 257 -13.30 -3.95 27.04
C ALA A 257 -14.18 -5.19 27.31
N ASP A 258 -15.35 -5.27 26.68
CA ASP A 258 -16.27 -6.40 26.84
C ASP A 258 -15.67 -7.66 26.23
N ALA A 259 -15.41 -8.65 27.09
CA ALA A 259 -14.74 -9.89 26.71
C ALA A 259 -15.55 -10.69 25.67
N GLU A 260 -16.88 -10.68 25.75
CA GLU A 260 -17.74 -11.40 24.80
C GLU A 260 -17.70 -10.75 23.43
N VAL A 261 -17.70 -9.41 23.36
CA VAL A 261 -17.58 -8.64 22.11
C VAL A 261 -16.22 -8.90 21.47
N LEU A 262 -15.15 -8.92 22.26
CA LEU A 262 -13.79 -9.17 21.81
C LEU A 262 -13.63 -10.61 21.30
N GLU A 263 -14.18 -11.60 22.00
CA GLU A 263 -14.11 -13.00 21.60
C GLU A 263 -14.89 -13.25 20.29
N ARG A 264 -16.09 -12.70 20.15
CA ARG A 264 -16.86 -12.75 18.88
C ARG A 264 -16.09 -12.09 17.73
N THR A 265 -15.42 -10.98 17.99
CA THR A 265 -14.60 -10.32 16.99
C THR A 265 -13.40 -11.17 16.59
N LEU A 266 -12.70 -11.78 17.55
CA LEU A 266 -11.61 -12.71 17.28
C LEU A 266 -12.08 -13.91 16.45
N LEU A 267 -13.27 -14.46 16.72
CA LEU A 267 -13.85 -15.53 15.91
C LEU A 267 -14.06 -15.07 14.46
N ALA A 268 -14.72 -13.94 14.26
CA ALA A 268 -14.95 -13.40 12.90
C ALA A 268 -13.65 -13.11 12.14
N LEU A 269 -12.61 -12.61 12.82
CA LEU A 269 -11.28 -12.40 12.23
C LEU A 269 -10.62 -13.74 11.88
N SER A 270 -10.76 -14.76 12.76
CA SER A 270 -10.21 -16.10 12.54
C SER A 270 -10.87 -16.79 11.35
N GLU A 271 -12.19 -16.69 11.21
CA GLU A 271 -12.94 -17.18 10.05
C GLU A 271 -12.45 -16.50 8.76
N GLY A 272 -12.25 -15.18 8.80
CA GLY A 272 -11.74 -14.42 7.65
C GLY A 272 -10.33 -14.82 7.24
N VAL A 273 -9.44 -15.07 8.20
CA VAL A 273 -8.06 -15.54 7.95
C VAL A 273 -8.07 -16.97 7.44
N ALA A 274 -8.72 -17.89 8.14
CA ALA A 274 -8.78 -19.30 7.78
C ALA A 274 -9.44 -19.51 6.39
N GLY A 275 -10.51 -18.76 6.10
CA GLY A 275 -11.13 -18.75 4.78
C GLY A 275 -10.17 -18.35 3.65
N ARG A 276 -9.32 -17.33 3.87
CA ARG A 276 -8.30 -16.91 2.89
C ARG A 276 -7.16 -17.92 2.76
N LEU A 277 -6.75 -18.56 3.86
CA LEU A 277 -5.75 -19.63 3.83
C LEU A 277 -6.24 -20.79 2.96
N ARG A 278 -7.46 -21.27 3.21
CA ARG A 278 -8.09 -22.34 2.39
C ARG A 278 -8.23 -21.96 0.93
N HIS A 279 -8.70 -20.72 0.65
CA HIS A 279 -8.83 -20.24 -0.74
C HIS A 279 -7.48 -20.16 -1.47
N GLY A 280 -6.41 -19.81 -0.75
CA GLY A 280 -5.04 -19.76 -1.28
C GLY A 280 -4.32 -21.11 -1.29
N GLY A 281 -4.92 -22.19 -0.78
CA GLY A 281 -4.29 -23.51 -0.66
C GLY A 281 -3.06 -23.52 0.26
N VAL A 282 -2.98 -22.61 1.24
CA VAL A 282 -1.85 -22.46 2.16
C VAL A 282 -2.29 -22.65 3.61
N LYS A 283 -1.33 -23.02 4.47
CA LYS A 283 -1.54 -23.21 5.90
C LYS A 283 -0.66 -22.29 6.71
N ALA A 284 -1.19 -21.78 7.83
CA ALA A 284 -0.43 -20.95 8.77
C ALA A 284 0.29 -21.82 9.80
N HIS A 285 1.55 -21.54 10.07
CA HIS A 285 2.34 -22.19 11.12
C HIS A 285 2.49 -21.28 12.35
N THR A 286 2.46 -19.98 12.18
CA THR A 286 2.51 -19.01 13.28
C THR A 286 1.25 -18.17 13.29
N ILE A 287 0.60 -18.10 14.45
CA ILE A 287 -0.55 -17.23 14.70
C ILE A 287 -0.07 -16.07 15.54
N ALA A 288 -0.43 -14.85 15.12
CA ALA A 288 -0.10 -13.64 15.86
C ALA A 288 -1.36 -12.78 16.08
N VAL A 289 -1.49 -12.25 17.30
CA VAL A 289 -2.55 -11.31 17.67
C VAL A 289 -1.90 -9.97 18.00
N LYS A 290 -2.48 -8.91 17.44
CA LYS A 290 -2.12 -7.53 17.74
C LYS A 290 -3.31 -6.82 18.35
N VAL A 291 -3.13 -6.30 19.55
CA VAL A 291 -4.13 -5.52 20.28
C VAL A 291 -3.62 -4.09 20.41
N ARG A 292 -4.49 -3.12 20.16
CA ARG A 292 -4.16 -1.69 20.30
C ARG A 292 -5.24 -1.01 21.13
N ASP A 293 -4.81 -0.27 22.15
CA ASP A 293 -5.68 0.54 23.01
C ASP A 293 -5.96 1.95 22.45
N SER A 294 -6.79 2.72 23.16
CA SER A 294 -7.16 4.12 22.83
C SER A 294 -5.98 5.09 22.84
N SER A 295 -4.94 4.78 23.59
CA SER A 295 -3.70 5.57 23.65
C SER A 295 -2.75 5.23 22.50
N PHE A 296 -3.20 4.36 21.56
CA PHE A 296 -2.41 3.81 20.47
C PHE A 296 -1.23 2.93 20.93
N HIS A 297 -1.21 2.53 22.21
CA HIS A 297 -0.27 1.53 22.66
C HIS A 297 -0.62 0.18 22.04
N THR A 298 0.38 -0.50 21.48
CA THR A 298 0.19 -1.72 20.71
C THR A 298 0.95 -2.87 21.35
N VAL A 299 0.25 -3.96 21.64
CA VAL A 299 0.82 -5.22 22.08
C VAL A 299 0.66 -6.26 20.99
N THR A 300 1.75 -6.96 20.65
CA THR A 300 1.72 -8.09 19.71
C THR A 300 2.18 -9.34 20.44
N ARG A 301 1.45 -10.43 20.29
CA ARG A 301 1.78 -11.76 20.78
C ARG A 301 1.71 -12.74 19.63
N GLN A 302 2.60 -13.72 19.61
CA GLN A 302 2.57 -14.77 18.58
C GLN A 302 2.93 -16.13 19.17
N ARG A 303 2.47 -17.19 18.52
CA ARG A 303 2.77 -18.58 18.83
C ARG A 303 2.92 -19.37 17.53
N THR A 304 3.98 -20.18 17.46
CA THR A 304 4.15 -21.19 16.43
C THR A 304 3.40 -22.45 16.86
N LEU A 305 2.56 -22.95 15.98
CA LEU A 305 1.79 -24.18 16.21
C LEU A 305 2.66 -25.41 15.95
N PRO A 306 2.37 -26.56 16.60
CA PRO A 306 3.05 -27.81 16.29
C PRO A 306 2.83 -28.27 14.84
N GLU A 307 1.62 -28.12 14.33
CA GLU A 307 1.20 -28.46 12.97
C GLU A 307 0.65 -27.21 12.25
N PRO A 308 0.98 -27.00 10.96
CA PRO A 308 0.38 -25.95 10.16
C PRO A 308 -1.12 -26.19 9.95
N THR A 309 -1.93 -25.14 10.10
CA THR A 309 -3.39 -25.23 10.02
C THR A 309 -4.01 -24.17 9.08
N ASP A 310 -5.17 -24.48 8.54
CA ASP A 310 -6.12 -23.59 7.87
C ASP A 310 -7.54 -23.71 8.48
N GLN A 311 -7.63 -24.40 9.64
CA GLN A 311 -8.87 -24.60 10.36
C GLN A 311 -9.19 -23.39 11.24
N THR A 312 -10.44 -22.95 11.19
CA THR A 312 -10.90 -21.78 11.95
C THR A 312 -10.74 -21.99 13.45
N GLU A 313 -11.03 -23.18 13.93
CA GLU A 313 -11.00 -23.57 15.34
C GLU A 313 -9.60 -23.44 15.93
N ASP A 314 -8.58 -23.92 15.21
CA ASP A 314 -7.18 -23.87 15.64
C ASP A 314 -6.68 -22.42 15.69
N VAL A 315 -6.99 -21.64 14.62
CA VAL A 315 -6.63 -20.23 14.54
C VAL A 315 -7.30 -19.44 15.67
N PHE A 316 -8.59 -19.68 15.92
CA PHE A 316 -9.37 -19.02 16.95
C PHE A 316 -8.89 -19.38 18.37
N ALA A 317 -8.69 -20.66 18.66
CA ALA A 317 -8.17 -21.11 19.96
C ALA A 317 -6.81 -20.47 20.27
N ALA A 318 -5.90 -20.48 19.29
CA ALA A 318 -4.59 -19.84 19.44
C ALA A 318 -4.69 -18.32 19.63
N ALA A 319 -5.61 -17.66 18.90
CA ALA A 319 -5.84 -16.22 19.01
C ALA A 319 -6.40 -15.85 20.39
N CYS A 320 -7.35 -16.58 20.93
CA CYS A 320 -7.91 -16.37 22.27
C CYS A 320 -6.83 -16.50 23.36
N ASP A 321 -6.02 -17.56 23.30
CA ASP A 321 -4.93 -17.77 24.26
C ASP A 321 -3.90 -16.63 24.25
N LEU A 322 -3.61 -16.10 23.07
CA LEU A 322 -2.68 -14.96 22.90
C LEU A 322 -3.29 -13.63 23.32
N ALA A 323 -4.60 -13.45 23.15
CA ALA A 323 -5.30 -12.23 23.49
C ALA A 323 -5.56 -12.08 25.00
N ARG A 324 -5.91 -13.16 25.69
CA ARG A 324 -6.25 -13.16 27.14
C ARG A 324 -5.25 -12.39 28.00
N PRO A 325 -3.93 -12.62 27.93
CA PRO A 325 -2.97 -11.85 28.74
C PRO A 325 -2.96 -10.36 28.40
N CYS A 326 -3.24 -10.00 27.13
CA CYS A 326 -3.29 -8.61 26.74
C CYS A 326 -4.51 -7.89 27.32
N LEU A 327 -5.64 -8.61 27.44
CA LEU A 327 -6.88 -8.10 28.00
C LEU A 327 -6.84 -7.95 29.52
N LEU A 328 -6.15 -8.87 30.20
CA LEU A 328 -5.99 -8.84 31.66
C LEU A 328 -5.01 -7.73 32.12
N TYR A 329 -4.04 -7.38 31.30
CA TYR A 329 -3.08 -6.31 31.61
C TYR A 329 -3.66 -4.90 31.40
N THR A 330 -4.73 -4.77 30.64
CA THR A 330 -5.45 -3.54 30.37
C THR A 330 -6.65 -3.33 31.33
N SER A 331 -6.84 -4.24 32.31
CA SER A 331 -7.81 -4.05 33.38
C SER A 331 -7.18 -3.23 34.52
N PRO A 332 -7.38 -1.91 34.56
CA PRO A 332 -6.94 -1.12 35.71
C PRO A 332 -7.82 -1.43 36.93
N SER A 333 -7.29 -1.10 38.11
CA SER A 333 -8.04 -0.95 39.34
C SER A 333 -9.41 -0.31 39.08
N PRO A 334 -10.48 -0.60 39.83
CA PRO A 334 -11.85 -0.12 39.60
C PRO A 334 -12.04 1.39 39.48
N ARG A 335 -10.95 2.17 39.52
CA ARG A 335 -10.95 3.65 39.41
C ARG A 335 -10.61 4.21 38.04
N ASP A 336 -10.12 3.39 37.08
CA ASP A 336 -9.69 3.84 35.74
C ASP A 336 -10.44 3.08 34.63
N GLN A 337 -11.73 3.37 34.49
CA GLN A 337 -12.59 2.80 33.43
C GLN A 337 -12.43 3.59 32.11
N ARG A 338 -11.26 3.56 31.44
CA ARG A 338 -11.10 4.11 30.10
C ARG A 338 -10.01 3.38 29.36
N GLU A 339 -10.28 2.16 28.88
CA GLU A 339 -9.36 1.50 27.96
C GLU A 339 -10.09 0.84 26.77
N HIS A 340 -9.54 1.01 25.61
CA HIS A 340 -10.16 0.88 24.33
C HIS A 340 -9.28 0.00 23.42
N LEU A 341 -9.84 -0.99 22.72
CA LEU A 341 -9.09 -2.02 22.02
C LEU A 341 -9.38 -2.07 20.52
N VAL A 342 -8.32 -2.16 19.73
CA VAL A 342 -8.34 -2.59 18.31
C VAL A 342 -7.72 -3.98 18.25
N CYS A 343 -8.41 -4.95 17.67
CA CYS A 343 -7.91 -6.30 17.52
C CYS A 343 -7.50 -6.58 16.06
N ARG A 344 -6.29 -7.14 15.87
CA ARG A 344 -5.80 -7.60 14.57
C ARG A 344 -5.23 -9.00 14.71
N LEU A 345 -5.66 -9.91 13.83
CA LEU A 345 -5.06 -11.22 13.62
C LEU A 345 -4.09 -11.12 12.44
N LEU A 346 -2.87 -11.58 12.63
CA LEU A 346 -1.83 -11.60 11.63
C LEU A 346 -1.55 -13.01 11.15
#